data_d5ca802a17c1453f5850e9507c77ab79
#
_entry.id   d5ca802a17c1453f5850e9507c77ab79
#
_cell.length_a   1.000
_cell.length_b   1.000
_cell.length_c   1.000
_cell.angle_alpha   90.00
_cell.angle_beta   90.00
_cell.angle_gamma   90.00
#
_symmetry.space_group_name_H-M   'P 1'
#
loop_
_entity.id
_entity.type
_entity.pdbx_description
1 polymer ?
#
loop_
_entity_poly.entity_id
_entity_poly.type
_entity_poly.pdbx_seq_one_letter_code
_entity_poly.pdbx_strand_id
1 'polypeptide(L)'
;IRTEGNGTESSEDAIEMLTGDLTEDKTLVKDQTYALSGDYNILDGVTLTIEEGVKIVAIDDNTTDYILVHQGGKIMAEGTAENPIVMTSDLKEPGAWGGLHICGKAHTNADGEVTSEIGGAPYGGNVEDDNSGTLRYVRIENSGYALDPEHEANGISFYGVGNGTKVEYVQAYNGSDDGFEFFGGSVDIKHAVVINCTDDSFDWTEGWNGRAQFLVAYQTMEECDCLMECDNNGNNFAAEPVAHPTIANVTLIGNGGDGQGVRL
;
A
#
# COMPACT_ATOMS: atom_id res chain seq x y z
N ILE A 1 -16.44 -60.65 10.13
CA ILE A 1 -17.19 -59.40 10.11
C ILE A 1 -16.16 -58.30 9.99
N ARG A 2 -16.07 -57.71 8.80
CA ARG A 2 -15.25 -56.55 8.51
C ARG A 2 -16.10 -55.32 8.83
N THR A 3 -15.64 -54.49 9.74
CA THR A 3 -16.18 -53.12 9.91
C THR A 3 -15.33 -52.18 9.06
N GLU A 4 -15.94 -51.66 8.00
CA GLU A 4 -15.42 -50.56 7.23
C GLU A 4 -15.50 -49.30 8.09
N GLY A 5 -14.38 -48.73 8.46
CA GLY A 5 -14.27 -47.42 9.04
C GLY A 5 -14.33 -46.41 7.93
N ASN A 6 -15.40 -45.63 7.86
CA ASN A 6 -15.55 -44.46 7.03
C ASN A 6 -14.66 -43.33 7.66
N GLY A 7 -13.41 -43.24 7.24
CA GLY A 7 -12.59 -42.08 7.50
C GLY A 7 -13.07 -40.94 6.58
N THR A 8 -13.79 -39.99 7.13
CA THR A 8 -13.90 -38.67 6.52
C THR A 8 -12.52 -38.04 6.62
N GLU A 9 -11.75 -38.10 5.54
CA GLU A 9 -10.63 -37.21 5.34
C GLU A 9 -11.22 -35.79 5.35
N SER A 10 -10.88 -35.00 6.39
CA SER A 10 -11.03 -33.56 6.34
C SER A 10 -10.11 -33.11 5.22
N SER A 11 -10.68 -32.64 4.12
CA SER A 11 -9.94 -31.85 3.16
C SER A 11 -9.37 -30.66 3.97
N GLU A 12 -8.06 -30.63 4.19
CA GLU A 12 -7.41 -29.36 4.48
C GLU A 12 -7.75 -28.49 3.29
N ASP A 13 -8.54 -27.46 3.49
CA ASP A 13 -8.92 -26.53 2.44
C ASP A 13 -7.61 -25.90 1.93
N ALA A 14 -7.29 -26.17 0.67
CA ALA A 14 -6.08 -25.63 0.06
C ALA A 14 -6.19 -24.10 0.10
N ILE A 15 -5.13 -23.43 0.60
CA ILE A 15 -5.07 -21.96 0.62
C ILE A 15 -5.21 -21.46 -0.82
N GLU A 16 -6.18 -20.57 -1.05
CA GLU A 16 -6.40 -19.98 -2.36
C GLU A 16 -5.26 -19.03 -2.73
N MET A 17 -4.74 -19.18 -3.95
CA MET A 17 -3.67 -18.36 -4.50
C MET A 17 -4.23 -17.14 -5.23
N LEU A 18 -3.74 -15.95 -4.88
CA LEU A 18 -3.96 -14.70 -5.60
C LEU A 18 -2.77 -14.48 -6.54
N THR A 19 -3.01 -14.39 -7.84
CA THR A 19 -1.97 -14.18 -8.85
C THR A 19 -2.57 -13.71 -10.17
N GLY A 20 -1.82 -12.92 -10.94
CA GLY A 20 -2.19 -12.43 -12.26
C GLY A 20 -3.37 -11.45 -12.26
N ASP A 21 -4.06 -11.35 -13.38
CA ASP A 21 -5.10 -10.35 -13.60
C ASP A 21 -6.46 -10.76 -13.03
N LEU A 22 -7.00 -9.95 -12.12
CA LEU A 22 -8.38 -10.04 -11.70
C LEU A 22 -9.26 -9.32 -12.73
N THR A 23 -10.08 -10.09 -13.46
CA THR A 23 -10.91 -9.62 -14.58
C THR A 23 -12.40 -9.56 -14.26
N GLU A 24 -12.80 -9.98 -13.07
CA GLU A 24 -14.18 -9.94 -12.56
C GLU A 24 -14.16 -9.67 -11.04
N ASP A 25 -15.25 -9.15 -10.50
CA ASP A 25 -15.35 -8.84 -9.08
C ASP A 25 -15.08 -10.06 -8.21
N LYS A 26 -14.29 -9.88 -7.16
CA LYS A 26 -13.94 -10.95 -6.23
C LYS A 26 -14.08 -10.49 -4.79
N THR A 27 -14.52 -11.42 -3.93
CA THR A 27 -14.57 -11.22 -2.48
C THR A 27 -13.63 -12.22 -1.79
N LEU A 28 -12.68 -11.68 -1.02
CA LEU A 28 -11.90 -12.45 -0.06
C LEU A 28 -12.70 -12.55 1.25
N VAL A 29 -13.01 -13.78 1.64
CA VAL A 29 -14.00 -14.07 2.68
C VAL A 29 -13.37 -13.90 4.08
N LYS A 30 -14.14 -13.34 4.99
CA LYS A 30 -13.82 -13.09 6.39
C LYS A 30 -13.03 -14.22 7.06
N ASP A 31 -12.03 -13.82 7.83
CA ASP A 31 -11.18 -14.68 8.66
C ASP A 31 -10.40 -15.76 7.88
N GLN A 32 -10.34 -15.68 6.53
CA GLN A 32 -9.57 -16.59 5.70
C GLN A 32 -8.15 -16.07 5.44
N THR A 33 -7.25 -16.99 5.12
CA THR A 33 -5.90 -16.68 4.65
C THR A 33 -5.78 -17.02 3.17
N TYR A 34 -5.21 -16.09 2.40
CA TYR A 34 -4.90 -16.23 0.98
C TYR A 34 -3.40 -16.12 0.77
N ALA A 35 -2.86 -16.90 -0.15
CA ALA A 35 -1.47 -16.77 -0.57
C ALA A 35 -1.38 -15.81 -1.76
N LEU A 36 -0.34 -14.98 -1.81
CA LEU A 36 -0.01 -14.13 -2.93
C LEU A 36 1.26 -14.67 -3.60
N SER A 37 1.25 -14.82 -4.93
CA SER A 37 2.40 -15.25 -5.73
C SER A 37 2.45 -14.44 -7.02
N GLY A 38 3.52 -13.67 -7.18
CA GLY A 38 3.71 -12.73 -8.28
C GLY A 38 2.78 -11.51 -8.19
N ASP A 39 2.53 -10.88 -9.32
CA ASP A 39 1.63 -9.75 -9.43
C ASP A 39 0.15 -10.15 -9.29
N TYR A 40 -0.61 -9.34 -8.55
CA TYR A 40 -2.07 -9.46 -8.49
C TYR A 40 -2.71 -8.14 -8.87
N ASN A 41 -3.20 -8.07 -10.11
CA ASN A 41 -3.67 -6.85 -10.75
C ASN A 41 -5.19 -6.73 -10.70
N ILE A 42 -5.71 -5.69 -10.08
CA ILE A 42 -7.14 -5.34 -10.09
C ILE A 42 -7.38 -4.39 -11.27
N LEU A 43 -7.98 -4.89 -12.34
CA LEU A 43 -8.12 -4.17 -13.61
C LEU A 43 -9.25 -3.13 -13.60
N ASP A 44 -9.29 -2.28 -14.62
CA ASP A 44 -10.34 -1.25 -14.81
C ASP A 44 -11.74 -1.88 -14.78
N GLY A 45 -12.63 -1.29 -14.00
CA GLY A 45 -14.01 -1.74 -13.82
C GLY A 45 -14.21 -2.92 -12.89
N VAL A 46 -13.13 -3.46 -12.28
CA VAL A 46 -13.18 -4.61 -11.38
C VAL A 46 -13.05 -4.17 -9.92
N THR A 47 -13.75 -4.85 -9.02
CA THR A 47 -13.66 -4.62 -7.57
C THR A 47 -13.14 -5.85 -6.83
N LEU A 48 -12.04 -5.67 -6.10
CA LEU A 48 -11.60 -6.61 -5.08
C LEU A 48 -12.18 -6.19 -3.73
N THR A 49 -13.06 -7.00 -3.15
CA THR A 49 -13.58 -6.81 -1.79
C THR A 49 -12.82 -7.70 -0.82
N ILE A 50 -12.32 -7.13 0.26
CA ILE A 50 -11.58 -7.86 1.30
C ILE A 50 -12.32 -7.66 2.63
N GLU A 51 -12.88 -8.74 3.15
CA GLU A 51 -13.64 -8.71 4.40
C GLU A 51 -12.73 -8.66 5.63
N GLU A 52 -13.29 -8.30 6.78
CA GLU A 52 -12.56 -8.19 8.05
C GLU A 52 -11.83 -9.49 8.44
N GLY A 53 -10.64 -9.38 9.03
CA GLY A 53 -9.85 -10.51 9.51
C GLY A 53 -9.14 -11.31 8.42
N VAL A 54 -9.30 -10.95 7.14
CA VAL A 54 -8.57 -11.59 6.03
C VAL A 54 -7.08 -11.36 6.19
N LYS A 55 -6.30 -12.40 5.89
CA LYS A 55 -4.84 -12.32 5.74
C LYS A 55 -4.45 -12.63 4.30
N ILE A 56 -3.60 -11.78 3.72
CA ILE A 56 -2.92 -12.04 2.45
C ILE A 56 -1.45 -12.21 2.78
N VAL A 57 -0.88 -13.33 2.36
CA VAL A 57 0.51 -13.71 2.68
C VAL A 57 1.27 -13.93 1.39
N ALA A 58 2.19 -13.05 1.07
CA ALA A 58 3.16 -13.23 -0.01
C ALA A 58 4.09 -14.39 0.34
N ILE A 59 4.28 -15.31 -0.60
CA ILE A 59 5.03 -16.56 -0.38
C ILE A 59 6.44 -16.48 -0.98
N ASP A 60 7.41 -17.08 -0.32
CA ASP A 60 8.80 -17.14 -0.81
C ASP A 60 8.93 -18.17 -1.93
N ASP A 61 8.61 -17.80 -3.15
CA ASP A 61 8.68 -18.65 -4.34
C ASP A 61 9.59 -18.11 -5.45
N ASN A 62 10.40 -17.08 -5.15
CA ASN A 62 11.27 -16.35 -6.06
C ASN A 62 10.52 -15.51 -7.12
N THR A 63 9.28 -15.13 -6.86
CA THR A 63 8.56 -14.12 -7.65
C THR A 63 8.58 -12.77 -6.92
N THR A 64 8.30 -11.69 -7.65
CA THR A 64 8.08 -10.38 -7.04
C THR A 64 6.59 -10.25 -6.76
N ASP A 65 6.22 -10.35 -5.50
CA ASP A 65 4.83 -10.35 -5.06
C ASP A 65 4.35 -8.92 -4.77
N TYR A 66 3.28 -8.48 -5.39
CA TYR A 66 2.64 -7.20 -5.10
C TYR A 66 1.16 -7.18 -5.48
N ILE A 67 0.42 -6.23 -4.92
CA ILE A 67 -0.97 -5.97 -5.30
C ILE A 67 -1.02 -4.62 -6.01
N LEU A 68 -1.59 -4.58 -7.21
CA LEU A 68 -1.70 -3.38 -8.02
C LEU A 68 -3.14 -3.11 -8.45
N VAL A 69 -3.67 -1.98 -7.99
CA VAL A 69 -4.98 -1.48 -8.42
C VAL A 69 -4.78 -0.52 -9.58
N HIS A 70 -5.19 -0.94 -10.79
CA HIS A 70 -5.12 -0.11 -12.00
C HIS A 70 -6.15 1.02 -11.97
N GLN A 71 -5.94 2.05 -12.80
CA GLN A 71 -6.93 3.12 -12.99
C GLN A 71 -8.31 2.56 -13.30
N GLY A 72 -9.31 2.93 -12.47
CA GLY A 72 -10.69 2.45 -12.60
C GLY A 72 -10.98 1.11 -11.93
N GLY A 73 -9.96 0.36 -11.50
CA GLY A 73 -10.09 -0.74 -10.55
C GLY A 73 -10.39 -0.23 -9.15
N LYS A 74 -10.91 -1.10 -8.26
CA LYS A 74 -11.24 -0.76 -6.88
C LYS A 74 -10.79 -1.82 -5.89
N ILE A 75 -10.28 -1.35 -4.75
CA ILE A 75 -10.05 -2.19 -3.58
C ILE A 75 -10.96 -1.74 -2.43
N MET A 76 -11.82 -2.63 -1.95
CA MET A 76 -12.72 -2.42 -0.83
C MET A 76 -12.24 -3.28 0.35
N ALA A 77 -11.25 -2.77 1.09
CA ALA A 77 -10.63 -3.45 2.21
C ALA A 77 -11.11 -2.81 3.52
N GLU A 78 -12.15 -3.38 4.11
CA GLU A 78 -12.80 -2.84 5.31
C GLU A 78 -12.70 -3.83 6.47
N GLY A 79 -11.58 -3.76 7.21
CA GLY A 79 -11.41 -4.44 8.48
C GLY A 79 -12.09 -3.72 9.65
N THR A 80 -11.89 -4.24 10.85
CA THR A 80 -12.32 -3.63 12.11
C THR A 80 -11.15 -3.55 13.10
N ALA A 81 -11.31 -2.81 14.18
CA ALA A 81 -10.26 -2.71 15.21
C ALA A 81 -9.94 -4.08 15.85
N GLU A 82 -10.94 -4.94 15.99
CA GLU A 82 -10.83 -6.28 16.55
C GLU A 82 -10.32 -7.30 15.51
N ASN A 83 -10.67 -7.10 14.24
CA ASN A 83 -10.33 -8.01 13.14
C ASN A 83 -9.76 -7.19 11.96
N PRO A 84 -8.53 -6.65 12.05
CA PRO A 84 -7.92 -5.93 10.93
C PRO A 84 -7.60 -6.88 9.77
N ILE A 85 -7.55 -6.32 8.58
CA ILE A 85 -6.99 -6.98 7.41
C ILE A 85 -5.47 -6.88 7.50
N VAL A 86 -4.76 -7.98 7.24
CA VAL A 86 -3.29 -8.02 7.27
C VAL A 86 -2.75 -8.51 5.93
N MET A 87 -1.91 -7.71 5.31
CA MET A 87 -1.14 -8.06 4.12
C MET A 87 0.33 -8.13 4.53
N THR A 88 0.97 -9.26 4.32
CA THR A 88 2.31 -9.56 4.88
C THR A 88 3.03 -10.59 4.02
N SER A 89 4.24 -10.97 4.40
CA SER A 89 4.97 -12.10 3.82
C SER A 89 5.19 -13.22 4.83
N ASP A 90 5.43 -14.42 4.37
CA ASP A 90 5.80 -15.55 5.22
C ASP A 90 7.25 -15.43 5.73
N LEU A 91 8.15 -14.73 5.02
CA LEU A 91 9.53 -14.48 5.46
C LEU A 91 9.64 -13.54 6.67
N LYS A 92 8.67 -12.66 6.92
CA LYS A 92 8.66 -11.73 8.06
C LYS A 92 9.89 -10.81 8.14
N GLU A 93 10.51 -10.49 7.03
CA GLU A 93 11.67 -9.61 6.92
C GLU A 93 11.31 -8.35 6.12
N PRO A 94 11.93 -7.18 6.39
CA PRO A 94 11.76 -6.00 5.54
C PRO A 94 12.11 -6.34 4.08
N GLY A 95 11.36 -5.80 3.13
CA GLY A 95 11.60 -6.05 1.70
C GLY A 95 11.15 -7.43 1.18
N ALA A 96 10.42 -8.20 1.99
CA ALA A 96 10.02 -9.55 1.60
C ALA A 96 8.96 -9.60 0.48
N TRP A 97 8.27 -8.49 0.20
CA TRP A 97 7.28 -8.38 -0.87
C TRP A 97 7.06 -6.90 -1.27
N GLY A 98 6.38 -6.69 -2.37
CA GLY A 98 6.24 -5.39 -3.02
C GLY A 98 5.07 -4.52 -2.57
N GLY A 99 4.36 -4.83 -1.51
CA GLY A 99 3.34 -3.92 -0.97
C GLY A 99 2.06 -3.76 -1.81
N LEU A 100 1.35 -2.65 -1.57
CA LEU A 100 0.09 -2.29 -2.23
C LEU A 100 0.24 -1.00 -3.03
N HIS A 101 -0.06 -1.05 -4.32
CA HIS A 101 0.02 0.08 -5.25
C HIS A 101 -1.37 0.43 -5.77
N ILE A 102 -1.73 1.71 -5.79
CA ILE A 102 -3.04 2.19 -6.25
C ILE A 102 -2.85 3.31 -7.26
N CYS A 103 -3.29 3.09 -8.50
CA CYS A 103 -3.24 4.05 -9.59
C CYS A 103 -4.60 4.72 -9.78
N GLY A 104 -4.66 6.02 -9.56
CA GLY A 104 -5.85 6.85 -9.71
C GLY A 104 -5.83 7.77 -10.93
N LYS A 105 -6.90 8.55 -11.09
CA LYS A 105 -7.14 9.47 -12.21
C LYS A 105 -7.09 10.95 -11.81
N ALA A 106 -6.61 11.27 -10.58
CA ALA A 106 -6.38 12.65 -10.15
C ALA A 106 -5.06 13.19 -10.73
N HIS A 107 -4.72 14.42 -10.41
CA HIS A 107 -3.56 15.09 -11.02
C HIS A 107 -2.23 14.47 -10.60
N THR A 108 -1.21 14.69 -11.44
CA THR A 108 0.21 14.66 -11.13
C THR A 108 0.86 15.87 -11.78
N ASN A 109 1.96 16.38 -11.23
CA ASN A 109 2.76 17.40 -11.86
C ASN A 109 4.03 16.87 -12.54
N ALA A 110 4.13 15.55 -12.66
CA ALA A 110 5.19 14.93 -13.44
C ALA A 110 4.99 15.18 -14.94
N ASP A 111 6.09 15.26 -15.68
CA ASP A 111 6.08 15.54 -17.11
C ASP A 111 5.74 14.29 -17.96
N GLY A 112 4.79 14.41 -18.86
CA GLY A 112 4.47 13.36 -19.85
C GLY A 112 3.52 12.28 -19.33
N GLU A 113 3.62 11.08 -19.91
CA GLU A 113 2.91 9.89 -19.46
C GLU A 113 3.73 9.23 -18.35
N VAL A 114 3.11 8.99 -17.21
CA VAL A 114 3.75 8.41 -16.04
C VAL A 114 3.18 7.03 -15.72
N THR A 115 4.03 6.20 -15.14
CA THR A 115 3.67 4.84 -14.72
C THR A 115 4.16 4.57 -13.32
N SER A 116 3.44 3.73 -12.58
CA SER A 116 3.86 3.28 -11.24
C SER A 116 5.23 2.60 -11.29
N GLU A 117 6.02 2.78 -10.25
CA GLU A 117 7.36 2.19 -10.10
C GLU A 117 7.28 0.66 -10.15
N ILE A 118 6.31 0.10 -9.48
CA ILE A 118 6.05 -1.33 -9.48
C ILE A 118 4.90 -1.63 -10.45
N GLY A 119 5.11 -2.58 -11.36
CA GLY A 119 4.13 -3.05 -12.33
C GLY A 119 3.93 -2.15 -13.55
N GLY A 120 4.48 -0.91 -13.56
CA GLY A 120 4.46 -0.03 -14.74
C GLY A 120 3.05 0.38 -15.20
N ALA A 121 2.07 0.47 -14.30
CA ALA A 121 0.71 0.85 -14.64
C ALA A 121 0.57 2.37 -14.80
N PRO A 122 -0.15 2.87 -15.81
CA PRO A 122 -0.37 4.30 -15.99
C PRO A 122 -1.20 4.87 -14.84
N TYR A 123 -0.90 6.13 -14.46
CA TYR A 123 -1.68 6.88 -13.47
C TYR A 123 -1.81 8.36 -13.85
N GLY A 124 -2.52 9.11 -13.02
CA GLY A 124 -2.72 10.54 -13.23
C GLY A 124 -3.86 10.86 -14.20
N GLY A 125 -4.23 12.12 -14.22
CA GLY A 125 -5.36 12.62 -15.00
C GLY A 125 -5.84 13.97 -14.47
N ASN A 126 -7.16 14.17 -14.43
CA ASN A 126 -7.79 15.40 -13.96
C ASN A 126 -9.11 15.16 -13.21
N VAL A 127 -9.28 13.96 -12.65
CA VAL A 127 -10.48 13.57 -11.89
C VAL A 127 -10.13 13.61 -10.41
N GLU A 128 -10.22 14.79 -9.80
CA GLU A 128 -9.81 15.01 -8.40
C GLU A 128 -10.60 14.18 -7.38
N ASP A 129 -11.85 13.86 -7.69
CA ASP A 129 -12.72 13.01 -6.88
C ASP A 129 -12.71 11.53 -7.32
N ASP A 130 -11.70 11.12 -8.05
CA ASP A 130 -11.49 9.71 -8.42
C ASP A 130 -11.56 8.81 -7.18
N ASN A 131 -12.12 7.62 -7.35
CA ASN A 131 -12.41 6.70 -6.26
C ASN A 131 -11.89 5.30 -6.57
N SER A 132 -10.75 4.97 -6.02
CA SER A 132 -10.13 3.63 -6.09
C SER A 132 -10.57 2.69 -4.95
N GLY A 133 -11.52 3.11 -4.10
CA GLY A 133 -12.11 2.25 -3.07
C GLY A 133 -11.94 2.75 -1.64
N THR A 134 -11.78 1.81 -0.71
CA THR A 134 -11.66 2.08 0.73
C THR A 134 -10.60 1.18 1.35
N LEU A 135 -9.67 1.77 2.10
CA LEU A 135 -8.76 1.06 3.00
C LEU A 135 -9.11 1.47 4.43
N ARG A 136 -9.54 0.51 5.24
CA ARG A 136 -9.87 0.77 6.64
C ARG A 136 -9.48 -0.41 7.54
N TYR A 137 -8.75 -0.13 8.62
CA TYR A 137 -8.13 -1.14 9.47
C TYR A 137 -7.33 -2.17 8.68
N VAL A 138 -6.40 -1.65 7.86
CA VAL A 138 -5.48 -2.44 7.02
C VAL A 138 -4.06 -2.28 7.54
N ARG A 139 -3.35 -3.39 7.68
CA ARG A 139 -1.93 -3.43 8.03
C ARG A 139 -1.14 -4.01 6.87
N ILE A 140 -0.11 -3.30 6.45
CA ILE A 140 0.91 -3.77 5.52
C ILE A 140 2.17 -4.05 6.33
N GLU A 141 2.70 -5.24 6.22
CA GLU A 141 3.87 -5.67 7.00
C GLU A 141 4.95 -6.25 6.09
N ASN A 142 6.22 -5.91 6.36
CA ASN A 142 7.41 -6.50 5.72
C ASN A 142 7.52 -6.23 4.21
N SER A 143 6.93 -5.13 3.73
CA SER A 143 7.04 -4.66 2.34
C SER A 143 8.37 -3.98 2.04
N GLY A 144 8.55 -3.46 0.84
CA GLY A 144 9.73 -2.68 0.47
C GLY A 144 10.66 -3.40 -0.51
N TYR A 145 10.16 -4.40 -1.28
CA TYR A 145 10.98 -5.09 -2.26
C TYR A 145 11.53 -4.12 -3.32
N ALA A 146 12.84 -4.08 -3.49
CA ALA A 146 13.50 -3.29 -4.52
C ALA A 146 13.65 -4.12 -5.81
N LEU A 147 13.04 -3.64 -6.91
CA LEU A 147 13.27 -4.20 -8.25
C LEU A 147 14.68 -3.85 -8.76
N ASP A 148 15.07 -2.60 -8.55
CA ASP A 148 16.38 -2.04 -8.83
C ASP A 148 16.55 -0.75 -7.98
N PRO A 149 17.70 -0.05 -8.03
CA PRO A 149 17.92 1.13 -7.19
C PRO A 149 17.05 2.36 -7.49
N GLU A 150 16.23 2.31 -8.52
CA GLU A 150 15.34 3.42 -8.94
C GLU A 150 13.85 3.04 -8.87
N HIS A 151 13.55 1.76 -8.56
CA HIS A 151 12.18 1.24 -8.48
C HIS A 151 12.04 0.37 -7.23
N GLU A 152 11.60 0.99 -6.17
CA GLU A 152 11.40 0.39 -4.87
C GLU A 152 9.90 0.36 -4.51
N ALA A 153 9.52 -0.60 -3.72
CA ALA A 153 8.13 -0.78 -3.34
C ALA A 153 7.91 -0.32 -1.91
N ASN A 154 6.94 0.52 -1.71
CA ASN A 154 6.53 1.03 -0.41
C ASN A 154 5.61 0.08 0.36
N GLY A 155 5.19 0.49 1.55
CA GLY A 155 4.05 -0.12 2.21
C GLY A 155 2.79 0.06 1.37
N ILE A 156 2.38 1.31 1.14
CA ILE A 156 1.32 1.67 0.19
C ILE A 156 1.77 2.86 -0.63
N SER A 157 1.75 2.71 -1.96
CA SER A 157 1.97 3.81 -2.90
C SER A 157 0.64 4.29 -3.50
N PHE A 158 0.42 5.61 -3.45
CA PHE A 158 -0.76 6.28 -4.00
C PHE A 158 -0.39 7.11 -5.21
N TYR A 159 -0.56 6.58 -6.41
CA TYR A 159 -0.22 7.22 -7.68
C TYR A 159 -1.42 7.97 -8.25
N GLY A 160 -1.45 9.28 -8.16
CA GLY A 160 -2.55 10.12 -8.68
C GLY A 160 -3.92 9.76 -8.11
N VAL A 161 -3.99 9.31 -6.87
CA VAL A 161 -5.24 8.86 -6.25
C VAL A 161 -6.09 10.05 -5.82
N GLY A 162 -7.39 10.02 -6.15
CA GLY A 162 -8.32 11.10 -5.87
C GLY A 162 -8.96 11.03 -4.47
N ASN A 163 -9.54 12.16 -4.04
CA ASN A 163 -10.17 12.33 -2.71
C ASN A 163 -11.51 11.59 -2.55
N GLY A 164 -12.02 10.95 -3.58
CA GLY A 164 -13.12 9.99 -3.47
C GLY A 164 -12.72 8.67 -2.83
N THR A 165 -11.42 8.34 -2.82
CA THR A 165 -10.85 7.18 -2.14
C THR A 165 -10.77 7.44 -0.64
N LYS A 166 -11.10 6.44 0.18
CA LYS A 166 -11.06 6.55 1.64
C LYS A 166 -9.90 5.75 2.22
N VAL A 167 -9.05 6.41 3.02
CA VAL A 167 -7.91 5.76 3.69
C VAL A 167 -7.92 6.15 5.17
N GLU A 168 -8.31 5.21 6.02
CA GLU A 168 -8.45 5.43 7.46
C GLU A 168 -7.96 4.22 8.27
N TYR A 169 -7.30 4.46 9.40
CA TYR A 169 -6.82 3.40 10.30
C TYR A 169 -5.92 2.39 9.57
N VAL A 170 -4.88 2.89 8.93
CA VAL A 170 -3.91 2.09 8.18
C VAL A 170 -2.56 2.08 8.88
N GLN A 171 -1.84 0.99 8.74
CA GLN A 171 -0.50 0.83 9.30
C GLN A 171 0.46 0.23 8.28
N ALA A 172 1.67 0.82 8.16
CA ALA A 172 2.84 0.18 7.59
C ALA A 172 3.81 -0.21 8.71
N TYR A 173 4.35 -1.43 8.63
CA TYR A 173 5.19 -2.00 9.67
C TYR A 173 6.34 -2.80 9.09
N ASN A 174 7.58 -2.45 9.49
CA ASN A 174 8.78 -3.20 9.19
C ASN A 174 9.02 -3.35 7.67
N GLY A 175 8.90 -2.23 6.93
CA GLY A 175 9.25 -2.13 5.51
C GLY A 175 10.73 -1.85 5.29
N SER A 176 11.26 -2.15 4.11
CA SER A 176 12.63 -1.77 3.70
C SER A 176 12.66 -0.54 2.79
N ASP A 177 11.55 0.12 2.65
CA ASP A 177 11.37 1.37 1.95
C ASP A 177 10.31 2.19 2.69
N ASP A 178 9.61 3.13 2.03
CA ASP A 178 8.65 4.01 2.68
C ASP A 178 7.46 3.30 3.31
N GLY A 179 6.90 3.92 4.34
CA GLY A 179 5.63 3.49 4.91
C GLY A 179 4.47 3.78 3.98
N PHE A 180 4.27 5.05 3.64
CA PHE A 180 3.26 5.54 2.70
C PHE A 180 3.85 6.62 1.82
N GLU A 181 3.71 6.45 0.50
CA GLU A 181 4.16 7.44 -0.47
C GLU A 181 3.03 7.92 -1.40
N PHE A 182 3.03 9.24 -1.69
CA PHE A 182 2.00 9.90 -2.47
C PHE A 182 2.62 10.58 -3.70
N PHE A 183 2.36 10.02 -4.87
CA PHE A 183 2.74 10.57 -6.17
C PHE A 183 1.59 11.40 -6.74
N GLY A 184 1.54 12.66 -6.43
CA GLY A 184 0.43 13.53 -6.82
C GLY A 184 -0.91 13.15 -6.20
N GLY A 185 -1.98 13.59 -6.83
CA GLY A 185 -3.35 13.33 -6.41
C GLY A 185 -3.83 14.13 -5.21
N SER A 186 -5.01 13.78 -4.75
CA SER A 186 -5.73 14.51 -3.71
C SER A 186 -6.29 13.61 -2.60
N VAL A 187 -5.84 12.35 -2.52
CA VAL A 187 -6.31 11.39 -1.53
C VAL A 187 -6.05 11.90 -0.10
N ASP A 188 -7.05 11.74 0.74
CA ASP A 188 -6.97 12.04 2.17
C ASP A 188 -6.58 10.79 2.96
N ILE A 189 -5.70 10.93 3.98
CA ILE A 189 -5.35 9.85 4.89
C ILE A 189 -5.60 10.27 6.34
N LYS A 190 -6.15 9.35 7.14
CA LYS A 190 -6.49 9.62 8.53
C LYS A 190 -6.24 8.43 9.44
N HIS A 191 -5.66 8.68 10.62
CA HIS A 191 -5.27 7.63 11.57
C HIS A 191 -4.28 6.63 10.93
N ALA A 192 -3.15 7.14 10.43
CA ALA A 192 -2.09 6.34 9.85
C ALA A 192 -0.92 6.18 10.83
N VAL A 193 -0.38 4.98 10.86
CA VAL A 193 0.76 4.62 11.73
C VAL A 193 1.84 3.98 10.89
N VAL A 194 3.07 4.48 10.99
CA VAL A 194 4.26 3.85 10.39
C VAL A 194 5.23 3.47 11.50
N ILE A 195 5.72 2.24 11.44
CA ILE A 195 6.67 1.72 12.42
C ILE A 195 7.80 1.00 11.69
N ASN A 196 9.03 1.45 11.86
CA ASN A 196 10.24 0.78 11.38
C ASN A 196 10.22 0.48 9.87
N CYS A 197 9.93 1.49 9.05
CA CYS A 197 10.24 1.49 7.63
C CYS A 197 11.61 2.13 7.44
N THR A 198 12.49 1.57 6.57
CA THR A 198 13.92 1.92 6.60
C THR A 198 14.28 3.10 5.71
N ASP A 199 13.39 3.56 4.85
CA ASP A 199 13.50 4.88 4.26
C ASP A 199 12.57 5.84 5.00
N ASP A 200 11.55 6.38 4.40
CA ASP A 200 10.71 7.39 5.02
C ASP A 200 9.44 6.82 5.63
N SER A 201 8.90 7.49 6.65
CA SER A 201 7.62 7.05 7.20
C SER A 201 6.44 7.55 6.37
N PHE A 202 6.47 8.81 5.97
CA PHE A 202 5.50 9.44 5.09
C PHE A 202 6.25 10.25 4.06
N ASP A 203 6.12 9.91 2.79
CA ASP A 203 6.67 10.67 1.69
C ASP A 203 5.59 11.20 0.74
N TRP A 204 5.83 12.35 0.13
CA TRP A 204 5.00 12.86 -0.94
C TRP A 204 5.79 13.68 -1.95
N THR A 205 5.41 13.51 -3.20
CA THR A 205 5.96 14.19 -4.36
C THR A 205 4.87 14.50 -5.39
N GLU A 206 5.23 14.97 -6.56
CA GLU A 206 4.37 15.17 -7.74
C GLU A 206 3.11 16.01 -7.50
N GLY A 207 3.20 16.97 -6.56
CA GLY A 207 2.12 17.91 -6.36
C GLY A 207 0.96 17.40 -5.51
N TRP A 208 1.14 16.37 -4.68
CA TRP A 208 0.09 15.90 -3.78
C TRP A 208 -0.51 17.04 -2.94
N ASN A 209 -1.84 17.12 -2.87
CA ASN A 209 -2.56 18.17 -2.16
C ASN A 209 -3.67 17.68 -1.23
N GLY A 210 -3.62 16.39 -0.85
CA GLY A 210 -4.57 15.78 0.06
C GLY A 210 -4.50 16.31 1.49
N ARG A 211 -5.30 15.73 2.37
CA ARG A 211 -5.33 16.04 3.80
C ARG A 211 -4.89 14.84 4.61
N ALA A 212 -3.95 15.06 5.54
CA ALA A 212 -3.49 14.02 6.45
C ALA A 212 -3.73 14.41 7.91
N GLN A 213 -4.33 13.53 8.69
CA GLN A 213 -4.66 13.82 10.08
C GLN A 213 -4.48 12.60 11.00
N PHE A 214 -3.94 12.83 12.19
CA PHE A 214 -3.63 11.80 13.18
C PHE A 214 -2.61 10.80 12.65
N LEU A 215 -1.43 11.30 12.29
CA LEU A 215 -0.30 10.53 11.83
C LEU A 215 0.63 10.20 13.00
N VAL A 216 1.14 8.99 13.02
CA VAL A 216 2.18 8.54 13.96
C VAL A 216 3.29 7.86 13.18
N ALA A 217 4.51 8.37 13.26
CA ALA A 217 5.72 7.67 12.86
C ALA A 217 6.52 7.29 14.11
N TYR A 218 6.91 6.03 14.20
CA TYR A 218 7.70 5.51 15.31
C TYR A 218 8.85 4.65 14.78
N GLN A 219 10.06 5.17 14.85
CA GLN A 219 11.26 4.54 14.31
C GLN A 219 12.21 4.16 15.45
N THR A 220 12.63 2.91 15.49
CA THR A 220 13.59 2.38 16.45
C THR A 220 14.85 1.82 15.79
N MET A 221 14.84 1.66 14.45
CA MET A 221 15.94 1.15 13.65
C MET A 221 16.87 2.28 13.22
N GLU A 222 18.17 2.01 13.07
CA GLU A 222 19.17 3.02 12.69
C GLU A 222 19.07 3.39 11.20
N GLU A 223 18.53 2.52 10.36
CA GLU A 223 18.45 2.68 8.91
C GLU A 223 17.32 3.62 8.43
N CYS A 224 16.46 4.12 9.31
CA CYS A 224 15.39 5.02 8.92
C CYS A 224 15.92 6.40 8.51
N ASP A 225 15.52 6.94 7.33
CA ASP A 225 15.94 8.28 6.86
C ASP A 225 15.02 9.36 7.41
N CYS A 226 13.86 9.65 6.83
CA CYS A 226 12.99 10.70 7.32
C CYS A 226 11.71 10.17 7.98
N LEU A 227 11.20 10.88 8.98
CA LEU A 227 9.85 10.63 9.48
C LEU A 227 8.79 11.26 8.57
N MET A 228 9.16 12.30 7.82
CA MET A 228 8.39 12.87 6.72
C MET A 228 9.36 13.47 5.69
N GLU A 229 9.31 13.00 4.45
CA GLU A 229 9.91 13.65 3.29
C GLU A 229 8.84 14.42 2.52
N CYS A 230 9.16 15.65 2.09
CA CYS A 230 8.16 16.60 1.60
C CYS A 230 8.67 17.24 0.32
N ASP A 231 8.39 16.64 -0.83
CA ASP A 231 8.84 17.14 -2.12
C ASP A 231 7.68 17.69 -2.97
N ASN A 232 8.01 18.51 -3.95
CA ASN A 232 7.06 18.91 -4.99
C ASN A 232 7.23 18.06 -6.25
N ASN A 233 8.46 17.96 -6.74
CA ASN A 233 8.86 17.20 -7.92
C ASN A 233 10.39 17.23 -8.02
N GLY A 234 11.02 16.08 -7.91
CA GLY A 234 12.49 15.96 -7.90
C GLY A 234 13.18 16.43 -9.17
N ASN A 235 12.49 16.48 -10.30
CA ASN A 235 13.03 16.93 -11.59
C ASN A 235 12.72 18.40 -11.90
N ASN A 236 11.65 18.96 -11.32
CA ASN A 236 11.20 20.34 -11.56
C ASN A 236 10.55 20.92 -10.31
N PHE A 237 11.32 21.53 -9.43
CA PHE A 237 10.85 22.11 -8.17
C PHE A 237 9.74 23.17 -8.33
N ALA A 238 9.52 23.69 -9.53
CA ALA A 238 8.46 24.65 -9.84
C ALA A 238 7.30 24.03 -10.63
N ALA A 239 7.22 22.70 -10.69
CA ALA A 239 6.11 22.02 -11.37
C ALA A 239 4.77 22.38 -10.73
N GLU A 240 3.74 22.51 -11.56
CA GLU A 240 2.38 22.82 -11.15
C GLU A 240 1.42 21.65 -11.45
N PRO A 241 0.46 21.36 -10.56
CA PRO A 241 0.18 22.05 -9.28
C PRO A 241 1.27 21.77 -8.24
N VAL A 242 1.62 22.80 -7.46
CA VAL A 242 2.61 22.64 -6.38
C VAL A 242 2.04 21.78 -5.26
N ALA A 243 2.84 20.90 -4.69
CA ALA A 243 2.46 20.11 -3.51
C ALA A 243 2.14 21.05 -2.33
N HIS A 244 0.94 20.93 -1.78
CA HIS A 244 0.51 21.74 -0.63
C HIS A 244 -0.51 21.01 0.25
N PRO A 245 -0.15 19.83 0.79
CA PRO A 245 -1.06 19.07 1.63
C PRO A 245 -1.44 19.83 2.90
N THR A 246 -2.56 19.46 3.49
CA THR A 246 -2.97 19.95 4.82
C THR A 246 -2.73 18.88 5.85
N ILE A 247 -1.74 19.09 6.72
CA ILE A 247 -1.31 18.12 7.73
C ILE A 247 -1.68 18.59 9.13
N ALA A 248 -2.26 17.70 9.97
CA ALA A 248 -2.63 18.04 11.34
C ALA A 248 -2.53 16.84 12.30
N ASN A 249 -2.19 17.11 13.57
CA ASN A 249 -2.10 16.10 14.62
C ASN A 249 -1.08 15.00 14.29
N VAL A 250 0.19 15.38 14.19
CA VAL A 250 1.30 14.48 13.88
C VAL A 250 2.13 14.21 15.13
N THR A 251 2.53 12.96 15.30
CA THR A 251 3.50 12.52 16.32
C THR A 251 4.63 11.80 15.61
N LEU A 252 5.83 12.36 15.68
CA LEU A 252 7.04 11.82 15.08
C LEU A 252 8.01 11.42 16.21
N ILE A 253 8.38 10.14 16.26
CA ILE A 253 9.30 9.58 17.25
C ILE A 253 10.43 8.90 16.49
N GLY A 254 11.57 9.58 16.41
CA GLY A 254 12.76 9.08 15.75
C GLY A 254 13.62 8.18 16.65
N ASN A 255 14.56 7.50 16.04
CA ASN A 255 15.50 6.57 16.67
C ASN A 255 16.65 7.26 17.42
N GLY A 256 16.83 8.57 17.24
CA GLY A 256 17.96 9.33 17.78
C GLY A 256 19.27 9.20 16.97
N GLY A 257 19.22 8.58 15.80
CA GLY A 257 20.31 8.48 14.83
C GLY A 257 20.44 9.71 13.92
N ASP A 258 21.05 9.53 12.76
CA ASP A 258 21.39 10.59 11.79
C ASP A 258 20.19 10.96 10.88
N GLY A 259 19.11 10.20 10.88
CA GLY A 259 17.90 10.46 10.09
C GLY A 259 17.19 11.76 10.47
N GLN A 260 16.34 12.27 9.59
CA GLN A 260 15.69 13.56 9.73
C GLN A 260 14.25 13.43 10.25
N GLY A 261 13.81 14.39 11.05
CA GLY A 261 12.42 14.43 11.51
C GLY A 261 11.46 14.84 10.40
N VAL A 262 11.76 15.93 9.71
CA VAL A 262 11.01 16.43 8.54
C VAL A 262 12.04 17.05 7.58
N ARG A 263 11.98 16.63 6.33
CA ARG A 263 12.77 17.17 5.21
C ARG A 263 11.82 17.88 4.24
N LEU A 264 12.17 19.13 3.86
CA LEU A 264 11.39 20.00 2.97
C LEU A 264 12.22 20.39 1.75
#